data_a8527d08b51b12dd376cd55a5a9f3388
#
_entry.id   a8527d08b51b12dd376cd55a5a9f3388
#
_cell.length_a   1.000
_cell.length_b   1.000
_cell.length_c   1.000
_cell.angle_alpha   90.00
_cell.angle_beta   90.00
_cell.angle_gamma   90.00
#
_symmetry.space_group_name_H-M   'P 1'
#
loop_
_entity.id
_entity.type
_entity.pdbx_description
1 polymer ?
#
loop_
_entity_poly.entity_id
_entity_poly.type
_entity_poly.pdbx_seq_one_letter_code
_entity_poly.pdbx_strand_id
1 'polypeptide(L)'
;MISIHEQSYGLSVVLHNEFTLEDFRQLEEALLKAIEQVQFPNLLLDMSQMKDFTVDMALEHLRFLRQHAHDFGRTAIIVDDIWIRLGARFANLLTLQRPKYFNDKHTAQKWLEQNVQNSGVIGSNN
;
A
#
# COMPACT_ATOMS: atom_id res chain seq x y z
N MET A 1 3.43 15.33 -1.38
CA MET A 1 3.07 15.13 -2.81
C MET A 1 2.86 13.65 -3.11
N ILE A 2 1.86 13.32 -3.85
CA ILE A 2 1.48 11.94 -4.11
C ILE A 2 1.20 11.73 -5.60
N SER A 3 1.60 10.56 -6.11
CA SER A 3 1.30 10.13 -7.48
C SER A 3 0.60 8.79 -7.43
N ILE A 4 -0.53 8.67 -8.12
CA ILE A 4 -1.38 7.49 -8.07
C ILE A 4 -1.63 7.00 -9.49
N HIS A 5 -1.39 5.71 -9.74
CA HIS A 5 -1.57 5.08 -11.05
C HIS A 5 -2.29 3.75 -10.93
N GLU A 6 -3.22 3.49 -11.83
CA GLU A 6 -3.85 2.19 -11.95
C GLU A 6 -2.93 1.25 -12.72
N GLN A 7 -2.80 0.02 -12.24
CA GLN A 7 -1.97 -1.01 -12.84
C GLN A 7 -2.76 -2.30 -12.96
N SER A 8 -2.24 -3.25 -13.74
CA SER A 8 -2.91 -4.53 -13.92
C SER A 8 -3.07 -5.32 -12.62
N TYR A 9 -2.14 -5.13 -11.68
CA TYR A 9 -2.18 -5.82 -10.37
C TYR A 9 -2.99 -5.09 -9.32
N GLY A 10 -3.36 -3.83 -9.56
CA GLY A 10 -4.06 -3.00 -8.58
C GLY A 10 -3.65 -1.55 -8.68
N LEU A 11 -3.35 -0.92 -7.56
CA LEU A 11 -3.04 0.50 -7.47
C LEU A 11 -1.57 0.72 -7.11
N SER A 12 -0.90 1.62 -7.84
CA SER A 12 0.48 2.02 -7.55
C SER A 12 0.50 3.45 -7.03
N VAL A 13 1.10 3.65 -5.87
CA VAL A 13 1.14 4.94 -5.19
C VAL A 13 2.59 5.28 -4.85
N VAL A 14 3.03 6.49 -5.21
CA VAL A 14 4.35 7.00 -4.85
C VAL A 14 4.18 8.23 -3.98
N LEU A 15 4.83 8.22 -2.81
CA LEU A 15 4.83 9.35 -1.88
C LEU A 15 6.14 10.12 -2.03
N HIS A 16 6.03 11.44 -2.21
CA HIS A 16 7.18 12.33 -2.40
C HIS A 16 7.25 13.35 -1.27
N ASN A 17 8.45 13.58 -0.77
CA ASN A 17 8.73 14.62 0.23
C ASN A 17 7.87 14.45 1.49
N GLU A 18 6.99 15.37 1.79
CA GLU A 18 6.13 15.30 2.96
C GLU A 18 4.79 14.67 2.59
N PHE A 19 4.36 13.70 3.39
CA PHE A 19 3.04 13.09 3.25
C PHE A 19 2.08 13.80 4.20
N THR A 20 1.23 14.66 3.63
CA THR A 20 0.31 15.50 4.39
C THR A 20 -1.08 14.89 4.47
N LEU A 21 -1.93 15.47 5.31
CA LEU A 21 -3.34 15.06 5.39
C LEU A 21 -4.05 15.25 4.04
N GLU A 22 -3.73 16.32 3.32
CA GLU A 22 -4.30 16.54 1.99
C GLU A 22 -3.90 15.44 1.02
N ASP A 23 -2.62 15.03 1.04
CA ASP A 23 -2.16 13.90 0.24
C ASP A 23 -2.90 12.63 0.60
N PHE A 24 -3.10 12.40 1.90
CA PHE A 24 -3.82 11.23 2.37
C PHE A 24 -5.28 11.22 1.90
N ARG A 25 -5.92 12.38 1.85
CA ARG A 25 -7.29 12.48 1.34
C ARG A 25 -7.38 12.04 -0.12
N GLN A 26 -6.38 12.40 -0.92
CA GLN A 26 -6.31 11.94 -2.31
C GLN A 26 -6.10 10.43 -2.39
N LEU A 27 -5.24 9.90 -1.55
CA LEU A 27 -5.00 8.46 -1.48
C LEU A 27 -6.26 7.72 -1.04
N GLU A 28 -6.93 8.20 0.00
CA GLU A 28 -8.15 7.60 0.52
C GLU A 28 -9.22 7.50 -0.58
N GLU A 29 -9.41 8.59 -1.32
CA GLU A 29 -10.38 8.61 -2.41
C GLU A 29 -10.06 7.56 -3.48
N ALA A 30 -8.79 7.45 -3.86
CA ALA A 30 -8.36 6.46 -4.83
C ALA A 30 -8.52 5.03 -4.33
N LEU A 31 -8.22 4.79 -3.05
CA LEU A 31 -8.36 3.47 -2.45
C LEU A 31 -9.82 3.05 -2.35
N LEU A 32 -10.70 3.96 -1.95
CA LEU A 32 -12.13 3.66 -1.87
C LEU A 32 -12.71 3.35 -3.25
N LYS A 33 -12.26 4.08 -4.27
CA LYS A 33 -12.68 3.83 -5.64
C LYS A 33 -12.19 2.46 -6.13
N ALA A 34 -10.95 2.10 -5.79
CA ALA A 34 -10.40 0.81 -6.17
C ALA A 34 -11.18 -0.35 -5.55
N ILE A 35 -11.58 -0.22 -4.29
CA ILE A 35 -12.38 -1.22 -3.58
C ILE A 35 -13.72 -1.43 -4.28
N GLU A 36 -14.34 -0.36 -4.76
CA GLU A 36 -15.62 -0.43 -5.46
C GLU A 36 -15.50 -1.13 -6.82
N GLN A 37 -14.38 -0.95 -7.50
CA GLN A 37 -14.19 -1.45 -8.86
C GLN A 37 -13.69 -2.89 -8.91
N VAL A 38 -12.87 -3.28 -7.94
CA VAL A 38 -12.20 -4.58 -7.94
C VAL A 38 -12.28 -5.17 -6.53
N GLN A 39 -12.63 -6.45 -6.45
CA GLN A 39 -12.64 -7.14 -5.16
C GLN A 39 -11.18 -7.40 -4.74
N PHE A 40 -10.83 -6.94 -3.55
CA PHE A 40 -9.49 -7.11 -2.95
C PHE A 40 -8.36 -6.59 -3.86
N PRO A 41 -8.37 -5.28 -4.19
CA PRO A 41 -7.30 -4.73 -5.03
C PRO A 41 -5.96 -4.79 -4.31
N ASN A 42 -4.91 -5.11 -5.07
CA ASN A 42 -3.55 -5.09 -4.55
C ASN A 42 -3.02 -3.66 -4.54
N LEU A 43 -2.09 -3.38 -3.64
CA LEU A 43 -1.55 -2.04 -3.45
C LEU A 43 -0.03 -2.07 -3.46
N LEU A 44 0.58 -1.22 -4.26
CA LEU A 44 2.00 -0.92 -4.20
C LEU A 44 2.17 0.48 -3.65
N LEU A 45 2.81 0.60 -2.50
CA LEU A 45 3.07 1.88 -1.85
C LEU A 45 4.56 2.15 -1.83
N ASP A 46 5.02 3.09 -2.65
CA ASP A 46 6.42 3.46 -2.73
C ASP A 46 6.69 4.64 -1.81
N MET A 47 7.34 4.37 -0.69
CA MET A 47 7.71 5.37 0.31
C MET A 47 9.20 5.73 0.25
N SER A 48 9.92 5.27 -0.78
CA SER A 48 11.36 5.49 -0.87
C SER A 48 11.74 6.96 -1.01
N GLN A 49 10.84 7.79 -1.53
CA GLN A 49 11.08 9.21 -1.71
C GLN A 49 10.36 10.07 -0.66
N MET A 50 9.70 9.45 0.29
CA MET A 50 9.06 10.17 1.39
C MET A 50 10.12 10.59 2.41
N LYS A 51 10.10 11.85 2.80
CA LYS A 51 11.05 12.39 3.78
C LYS A 51 10.41 12.63 5.14
N ASP A 52 9.12 12.88 5.17
CA ASP A 52 8.42 13.21 6.40
C ASP A 52 6.92 12.98 6.23
N PHE A 53 6.19 13.02 7.34
CA PHE A 53 4.73 12.93 7.33
C PHE A 53 4.17 13.75 8.49
N THR A 54 2.91 14.18 8.39
CA THR A 54 2.25 14.94 9.44
C THR A 54 1.51 14.00 10.41
N VAL A 55 1.38 14.40 11.66
CA VAL A 55 0.72 13.60 12.69
C VAL A 55 -0.76 13.41 12.39
N ASP A 56 -1.44 14.46 11.93
CA ASP A 56 -2.85 14.37 11.58
C ASP A 56 -3.09 13.38 10.44
N MET A 57 -2.19 13.36 9.44
CA MET A 57 -2.24 12.35 8.37
C MET A 57 -2.10 10.94 8.95
N ALA A 58 -1.13 10.74 9.84
CA ALA A 58 -0.89 9.41 10.41
C ALA A 58 -2.11 8.88 11.17
N LEU A 59 -2.80 9.74 11.91
CA LEU A 59 -4.00 9.36 12.65
C LEU A 59 -5.15 8.98 11.71
N GLU A 60 -5.36 9.74 10.64
CA GLU A 60 -6.39 9.44 9.66
C GLU A 60 -6.08 8.16 8.88
N HIS A 61 -4.80 7.94 8.56
CA HIS A 61 -4.35 6.71 7.92
C HIS A 61 -4.66 5.50 8.79
N LEU A 62 -4.38 5.59 10.09
CA LEU A 62 -4.66 4.51 11.02
C LEU A 62 -6.16 4.22 11.11
N ARG A 63 -6.99 5.26 11.14
CA ARG A 63 -8.43 5.11 11.14
C ARG A 63 -8.92 4.38 9.89
N PHE A 64 -8.40 4.79 8.72
CA PHE A 64 -8.74 4.16 7.45
C PHE A 64 -8.37 2.67 7.45
N LEU A 65 -7.16 2.33 7.92
CA LEU A 65 -6.72 0.96 7.96
C LEU A 65 -7.63 0.08 8.83
N ARG A 66 -8.08 0.62 9.95
CA ARG A 66 -9.00 -0.11 10.84
C ARG A 66 -10.36 -0.37 10.18
N GLN A 67 -10.85 0.61 9.43
CA GLN A 67 -12.15 0.50 8.77
C GLN A 67 -12.12 -0.44 7.57
N HIS A 68 -10.98 -0.53 6.87
CA HIS A 68 -10.87 -1.24 5.61
C HIS A 68 -9.85 -2.37 5.63
N ALA A 69 -9.60 -2.95 6.79
CA ALA A 69 -8.58 -3.97 6.99
C ALA A 69 -8.72 -5.19 6.06
N HIS A 70 -9.93 -5.54 5.69
CA HIS A 70 -10.22 -6.75 4.91
C HIS A 70 -10.63 -6.45 3.47
N ASP A 71 -10.51 -5.19 3.04
CA ASP A 71 -10.99 -4.78 1.73
C ASP A 71 -9.92 -4.85 0.64
N PHE A 72 -8.66 -5.07 1.03
CA PHE A 72 -7.52 -5.10 0.10
C PHE A 72 -6.92 -6.49 -0.04
N GLY A 73 -6.26 -6.71 -1.18
CA GLY A 73 -5.46 -7.89 -1.41
C GLY A 73 -4.08 -7.74 -0.77
N ARG A 74 -3.03 -8.07 -1.54
CA ARG A 74 -1.66 -7.94 -1.05
C ARG A 74 -1.19 -6.51 -1.12
N THR A 75 -0.44 -6.10 -0.10
CA THR A 75 0.17 -4.77 -0.05
C THR A 75 1.69 -4.92 -0.05
N ALA A 76 2.34 -4.30 -1.02
CA ALA A 76 3.80 -4.22 -1.10
C ALA A 76 4.20 -2.79 -0.75
N ILE A 77 5.19 -2.65 0.12
CA ILE A 77 5.69 -1.34 0.54
C ILE A 77 7.17 -1.25 0.20
N ILE A 78 7.55 -0.23 -0.55
CA ILE A 78 8.95 0.06 -0.87
C ILE A 78 9.45 1.11 0.10
N VAL A 79 10.46 0.77 0.88
CA VAL A 79 11.01 1.66 1.93
C VAL A 79 12.53 1.54 1.96
N ASP A 80 13.17 2.58 2.50
CA ASP A 80 14.59 2.53 2.87
C ASP A 80 14.76 1.75 4.16
N ASP A 81 15.98 1.28 4.41
CA ASP A 81 16.30 0.50 5.61
C ASP A 81 15.93 1.21 6.92
N ILE A 82 16.09 2.54 6.93
CA ILE A 82 15.75 3.31 8.13
C ILE A 82 14.25 3.25 8.42
N TRP A 83 13.42 3.30 7.38
CA TRP A 83 11.97 3.20 7.52
C TRP A 83 11.54 1.79 7.91
N ILE A 84 12.27 0.77 7.46
CA ILE A 84 12.00 -0.61 7.87
C ILE A 84 12.18 -0.75 9.38
N ARG A 85 13.25 -0.19 9.94
CA ARG A 85 13.51 -0.25 11.38
C ARG A 85 12.44 0.48 12.17
N LEU A 86 12.05 1.67 11.70
CA LEU A 86 10.98 2.45 12.33
C LEU A 86 9.63 1.75 12.16
N GLY A 87 9.36 1.24 10.97
CA GLY A 87 8.13 0.56 10.66
C GLY A 87 7.92 -0.71 11.48
N ALA A 88 9.01 -1.42 11.78
CA ALA A 88 8.91 -2.63 12.59
C ALA A 88 8.35 -2.36 14.00
N ARG A 89 8.61 -1.16 14.54
CA ARG A 89 8.06 -0.76 15.82
C ARG A 89 6.57 -0.44 15.75
N PHE A 90 6.12 0.04 14.60
CA PHE A 90 4.73 0.44 14.40
C PHE A 90 3.92 -0.61 13.65
N ALA A 91 4.56 -1.61 13.06
CA ALA A 91 3.90 -2.60 12.23
C ALA A 91 2.75 -3.31 12.96
N ASN A 92 2.95 -3.64 14.23
CA ASN A 92 1.92 -4.30 15.03
C ASN A 92 0.76 -3.38 15.39
N LEU A 93 0.97 -2.06 15.31
CA LEU A 93 -0.06 -1.07 15.61
C LEU A 93 -0.82 -0.65 14.36
N LEU A 94 -0.15 -0.68 13.19
CA LEU A 94 -0.66 -0.11 11.97
C LEU A 94 -1.22 -1.14 10.99
N THR A 95 -0.91 -2.44 11.18
CA THR A 95 -1.29 -3.42 10.19
C THR A 95 -2.24 -4.45 10.74
N LEU A 96 -3.45 -4.37 10.29
CA LEU A 96 -4.41 -5.45 10.37
C LEU A 96 -4.18 -6.45 9.23
N GLN A 97 -3.49 -6.03 8.18
CA GLN A 97 -2.95 -6.89 7.13
C GLN A 97 -1.44 -6.79 7.16
N ARG A 98 -0.76 -7.89 6.86
CA ARG A 98 0.70 -7.93 6.88
C ARG A 98 1.25 -7.50 5.52
N PRO A 99 1.72 -6.25 5.37
CA PRO A 99 2.35 -5.85 4.14
C PRO A 99 3.71 -6.51 4.02
N LYS A 100 4.17 -6.69 2.78
CA LYS A 100 5.53 -7.16 2.53
C LYS A 100 6.39 -5.96 2.14
N TYR A 101 7.59 -5.88 2.71
CA TYR A 101 8.50 -4.77 2.48
C TYR A 101 9.55 -5.14 1.46
N PHE A 102 9.89 -4.17 0.59
CA PHE A 102 10.86 -4.34 -0.48
C PHE A 102 11.79 -3.14 -0.52
N ASN A 103 13.00 -3.37 -1.08
CA ASN A 103 13.97 -2.30 -1.29
C ASN A 103 13.85 -1.67 -2.67
N ASP A 104 13.24 -2.35 -3.63
CA ASP A 104 13.10 -1.84 -4.98
C ASP A 104 11.74 -2.14 -5.57
N LYS A 105 11.36 -1.30 -6.51
CA LYS A 105 10.05 -1.34 -7.15
C LYS A 105 9.86 -2.59 -8.01
N HIS A 106 10.89 -3.00 -8.73
CA HIS A 106 10.80 -4.13 -9.66
C HIS A 106 10.43 -5.43 -8.94
N THR A 107 11.11 -5.72 -7.83
CA THR A 107 10.82 -6.91 -7.03
C THR A 107 9.42 -6.86 -6.44
N ALA A 108 9.01 -5.69 -5.96
CA ALA A 108 7.68 -5.50 -5.41
C ALA A 108 6.58 -5.72 -6.46
N GLN A 109 6.77 -5.16 -7.65
CA GLN A 109 5.82 -5.33 -8.75
C GLN A 109 5.71 -6.78 -9.17
N LYS A 110 6.84 -7.47 -9.28
CA LYS A 110 6.83 -8.89 -9.64
C LYS A 110 6.05 -9.73 -8.64
N TRP A 111 6.23 -9.44 -7.36
CA TRP A 111 5.50 -10.15 -6.32
C TRP A 111 4.00 -9.95 -6.44
N LEU A 112 3.56 -8.72 -6.71
CA LEU A 112 2.15 -8.42 -6.89
C LEU A 112 1.59 -9.03 -8.18
N GLU A 113 2.36 -9.00 -9.26
CA GLU A 113 1.96 -9.60 -10.52
C GLU A 113 1.85 -11.11 -10.43
N GLN A 114 2.77 -11.76 -9.73
CA GLN A 114 2.70 -13.19 -9.47
C GLN A 114 1.45 -13.56 -8.69
N ASN A 115 1.07 -12.73 -7.72
CA ASN A 115 -0.16 -12.95 -6.96
C ASN A 115 -1.39 -12.90 -7.86
N VAL A 116 -1.43 -11.95 -8.80
CA VAL A 116 -2.52 -11.85 -9.77
C VAL A 116 -2.55 -13.09 -10.67
N GLN A 117 -1.40 -13.52 -11.18
CA GLN A 117 -1.28 -14.72 -12.00
C GLN A 117 -1.70 -15.96 -11.22
N ASN A 118 -1.21 -16.07 -9.99
CA ASN A 118 -1.55 -17.21 -9.13
C ASN A 118 -3.04 -17.26 -8.83
N SER A 119 -3.67 -16.09 -8.66
CA SER A 119 -5.11 -16.03 -8.47
C SER A 119 -5.87 -16.61 -9.66
N GLY A 120 -5.35 -16.39 -10.89
CA GLY A 120 -5.92 -16.95 -12.09
C GLY A 120 -5.69 -18.45 -12.23
N VAL A 121 -4.61 -18.96 -11.65
CA VAL A 121 -4.19 -20.37 -11.76
C VAL A 121 -4.66 -21.21 -10.58
N ILE A 122 -4.85 -20.61 -9.43
CA ILE A 122 -5.18 -21.29 -8.17
C ILE A 122 -6.41 -22.19 -8.33
N GLY A 123 -7.38 -21.76 -9.12
CA GLY A 123 -8.55 -22.59 -9.38
C GLY A 123 -8.20 -23.95 -9.94
N SER A 124 -7.12 -24.06 -10.69
CA SER A 124 -6.66 -25.31 -11.26
C SER A 124 -5.72 -26.10 -10.36
N ASN A 125 -5.13 -25.44 -9.38
CA ASN A 125 -4.15 -26.07 -8.47
C ASN A 125 -4.79 -26.58 -7.19
N ASN A 126 -5.98 -26.19 -6.95
CA ASN A 126 -6.73 -26.64 -5.79
C ASN A 126 -7.77 -27.66 -6.17
#